data_fe80c8f35b22c70283cea4f083296c9c
#
_entry.id   fe80c8f35b22c70283cea4f083296c9c
#
_cell.length_a   1.000
_cell.length_b   1.000
_cell.length_c   1.000
_cell.angle_alpha   90.00
_cell.angle_beta   90.00
_cell.angle_gamma   90.00
#
_symmetry.space_group_name_H-M   'P 1'
#
loop_
_entity.id
_entity.type
_entity.pdbx_description
1 polymer ?
#
loop_
_entity_poly.entity_id
_entity_poly.type
_entity_poly.pdbx_seq_one_letter_code
_entity_poly.pdbx_strand_id
1 'polypeptide(L)'
;MSGIEVFGAVFGAMFAGHYLGDFWVQSDQHARTKHLATREGRKALAIHVATLTLSQAAFLGLAMLLLGLRLNPLWAVAGLALNAATHAVADMRRPLERLADLIGKGGFYRRGDASAAPCGTGAFALDQGAHLPILVVASMLMSIP
;
A
#
# COMPACT_ATOMS: atom_id res chain seq x y z
N MET A 1 -16.57 -15.52 -14.11
CA MET A 1 -16.70 -14.15 -13.57
C MET A 1 -16.48 -13.16 -14.71
N SER A 2 -17.26 -12.10 -14.77
CA SER A 2 -17.00 -10.96 -15.67
C SER A 2 -15.77 -10.18 -15.19
N GLY A 3 -15.16 -9.37 -16.06
CA GLY A 3 -13.99 -8.59 -15.67
C GLY A 3 -14.23 -7.66 -14.48
N ILE A 4 -15.45 -7.11 -14.34
CA ILE A 4 -15.79 -6.24 -13.21
C ILE A 4 -15.94 -7.02 -11.90
N GLU A 5 -16.43 -8.26 -11.95
CA GLU A 5 -16.51 -9.14 -10.76
C GLU A 5 -15.11 -9.54 -10.31
N VAL A 6 -14.21 -9.88 -11.24
CA VAL A 6 -12.80 -10.17 -10.95
C VAL A 6 -12.14 -8.95 -10.32
N PHE A 7 -12.29 -7.77 -10.92
CA PHE A 7 -11.76 -6.52 -10.37
C PHE A 7 -12.26 -6.26 -8.95
N GLY A 8 -13.58 -6.39 -8.72
CA GLY A 8 -14.16 -6.16 -7.38
C GLY A 8 -13.61 -7.11 -6.32
N ALA A 9 -13.47 -8.41 -6.64
CA ALA A 9 -12.91 -9.41 -5.75
C ALA A 9 -11.42 -9.15 -5.47
N VAL A 10 -10.64 -8.82 -6.50
CA VAL A 10 -9.22 -8.50 -6.38
C VAL A 10 -9.02 -7.23 -5.55
N PHE A 11 -9.76 -6.15 -5.88
CA PHE A 11 -9.64 -4.89 -5.14
C PHE A 11 -10.01 -5.06 -3.66
N GLY A 12 -11.09 -5.77 -3.35
CA GLY A 12 -11.48 -6.07 -1.98
C GLY A 12 -10.41 -6.85 -1.21
N ALA A 13 -9.82 -7.87 -1.83
CA ALA A 13 -8.74 -8.67 -1.25
C ALA A 13 -7.46 -7.82 -1.04
N MET A 14 -7.06 -7.05 -2.05
CA MET A 14 -5.89 -6.17 -1.99
C MET A 14 -6.06 -5.08 -0.93
N PHE A 15 -7.25 -4.47 -0.85
CA PHE A 15 -7.55 -3.44 0.14
C PHE A 15 -7.55 -4.00 1.58
N ALA A 16 -8.21 -5.14 1.80
CA ALA A 16 -8.20 -5.80 3.12
C ALA A 16 -6.79 -6.18 3.57
N GLY A 17 -5.99 -6.77 2.65
CA GLY A 17 -4.60 -7.13 2.91
C GLY A 17 -3.71 -5.91 3.17
N HIS A 18 -3.94 -4.80 2.46
CA HIS A 18 -3.24 -3.54 2.70
C HIS A 18 -3.55 -2.99 4.10
N TYR A 19 -4.82 -2.91 4.45
CA TYR A 19 -5.25 -2.39 5.76
C TYR A 19 -4.72 -3.26 6.92
N LEU A 20 -4.76 -4.59 6.76
CA LEU A 20 -4.15 -5.50 7.73
C LEU A 20 -2.64 -5.27 7.85
N GLY A 21 -1.95 -5.15 6.71
CA GLY A 21 -0.49 -4.97 6.65
C GLY A 21 -0.03 -3.67 7.32
N ASP A 22 -0.71 -2.57 7.02
CA ASP A 22 -0.34 -1.24 7.52
C ASP A 22 -0.68 -1.00 9.00
N PHE A 23 -1.82 -1.51 9.46
CA PHE A 23 -2.33 -1.13 10.78
C PHE A 23 -2.21 -2.23 11.84
N TRP A 24 -2.10 -3.49 11.44
CA TRP A 24 -2.08 -4.61 12.39
C TRP A 24 -0.78 -5.41 12.37
N VAL A 25 -0.17 -5.57 11.19
CA VAL A 25 1.05 -6.37 11.04
C VAL A 25 2.31 -5.51 11.22
N GLN A 26 2.26 -4.25 10.79
CA GLN A 26 3.37 -3.32 10.96
C GLN A 26 3.66 -3.08 12.43
N SER A 27 4.93 -3.27 12.84
CA SER A 27 5.36 -2.92 14.20
C SER A 27 5.57 -1.42 14.35
N ASP A 28 5.39 -0.92 15.57
CA ASP A 28 5.69 0.46 15.95
C ASP A 28 7.11 0.91 15.54
N GLN A 29 8.10 0.03 15.72
CA GLN A 29 9.47 0.31 15.32
C GLN A 29 9.59 0.54 13.82
N HIS A 30 8.95 -0.32 12.99
CA HIS A 30 8.96 -0.15 11.55
C HIS A 30 8.25 1.13 11.13
N ALA A 31 7.11 1.46 11.71
CA ALA A 31 6.36 2.68 11.42
C ALA A 31 7.19 3.95 11.68
N ARG A 32 8.01 3.94 12.75
CA ARG A 32 8.87 5.06 13.14
C ARG A 32 10.15 5.18 12.32
N THR A 33 10.64 4.09 11.72
CA THR A 33 11.98 4.06 11.12
C THR A 33 11.99 3.85 9.60
N LYS A 34 10.94 3.26 9.00
CA LYS A 34 10.90 2.89 7.57
C LYS A 34 11.19 4.04 6.59
N HIS A 35 10.95 5.29 7.00
CA HIS A 35 11.21 6.47 6.18
C HIS A 35 12.64 7.02 6.29
N LEU A 36 13.46 6.49 7.22
CA LEU A 36 14.82 6.96 7.45
C LEU A 36 15.79 6.43 6.38
N ALA A 37 16.68 7.30 5.91
CA ALA A 37 17.69 6.93 4.92
C ALA A 37 18.91 6.17 5.55
N THR A 38 18.68 5.43 6.63
CA THR A 38 19.67 4.61 7.33
C THR A 38 19.59 3.15 6.92
N ARG A 39 20.54 2.31 7.36
CA ARG A 39 20.49 0.87 7.13
C ARG A 39 19.28 0.24 7.83
N GLU A 40 19.01 0.66 9.08
CA GLU A 40 17.84 0.20 9.84
C GLU A 40 16.53 0.62 9.16
N GLY A 41 16.45 1.87 8.68
CA GLY A 41 15.27 2.36 7.97
C GLY A 41 14.99 1.56 6.70
N ARG A 42 16.00 1.30 5.89
CA ARG A 42 15.85 0.46 4.68
C ARG A 42 15.44 -0.98 5.00
N LYS A 43 15.98 -1.56 6.10
CA LYS A 43 15.57 -2.88 6.57
C LYS A 43 14.11 -2.87 7.04
N ALA A 44 13.72 -1.87 7.82
CA ALA A 44 12.35 -1.70 8.29
C ALA A 44 11.37 -1.56 7.12
N LEU A 45 11.71 -0.74 6.12
CA LEU A 45 10.91 -0.58 4.90
C LEU A 45 10.77 -1.91 4.14
N ALA A 46 11.86 -2.63 3.92
CA ALA A 46 11.83 -3.91 3.21
C ALA A 46 10.97 -4.96 3.93
N ILE A 47 11.09 -5.07 5.26
CA ILE A 47 10.27 -5.99 6.06
C ILE A 47 8.80 -5.58 5.99
N HIS A 48 8.50 -4.29 6.16
CA HIS A 48 7.13 -3.79 6.09
C HIS A 48 6.48 -4.08 4.74
N VAL A 49 7.13 -3.73 3.64
CA VAL A 49 6.63 -3.99 2.28
C VAL A 49 6.45 -5.48 2.02
N ALA A 50 7.37 -6.32 2.50
CA ALA A 50 7.24 -7.78 2.37
C ALA A 50 6.04 -8.32 3.15
N THR A 51 5.85 -7.91 4.41
CA THR A 51 4.72 -8.37 5.24
C THR A 51 3.39 -7.85 4.73
N LEU A 52 3.33 -6.61 4.24
CA LEU A 52 2.15 -6.05 3.57
C LEU A 52 1.80 -6.85 2.31
N THR A 53 2.78 -7.12 1.44
CA THR A 53 2.57 -7.90 0.22
C THR A 53 2.11 -9.32 0.54
N LEU A 54 2.67 -9.94 1.58
CA LEU A 54 2.21 -11.26 2.06
C LEU A 54 0.77 -11.22 2.56
N SER A 55 0.37 -10.17 3.28
CA SER A 55 -1.02 -9.98 3.73
C SER A 55 -1.97 -9.87 2.54
N GLN A 56 -1.59 -9.12 1.50
CA GLN A 56 -2.37 -9.00 0.27
C GLN A 56 -2.45 -10.34 -0.48
N ALA A 57 -1.32 -11.04 -0.62
CA ALA A 57 -1.28 -12.35 -1.26
C ALA A 57 -2.13 -13.39 -0.51
N ALA A 58 -2.16 -13.33 0.82
CA ALA A 58 -3.01 -14.21 1.65
C ALA A 58 -4.50 -13.97 1.38
N PHE A 59 -4.96 -12.71 1.33
CA PHE A 59 -6.36 -12.41 1.00
C PHE A 59 -6.72 -12.76 -0.44
N LEU A 60 -5.80 -12.57 -1.40
CA LEU A 60 -5.99 -13.04 -2.77
C LEU A 60 -6.10 -14.57 -2.83
N GLY A 61 -5.22 -15.28 -2.15
CA GLY A 61 -5.27 -16.74 -2.04
C GLY A 61 -6.58 -17.23 -1.40
N LEU A 62 -7.06 -16.53 -0.38
CA LEU A 62 -8.34 -16.82 0.26
C LEU A 62 -9.52 -16.60 -0.71
N ALA A 63 -9.50 -15.51 -1.48
CA ALA A 63 -10.50 -15.26 -2.52
C ALA A 63 -10.46 -16.30 -3.65
N MET A 64 -9.27 -16.75 -4.05
CA MET A 64 -9.12 -17.85 -5.01
C MET A 64 -9.70 -19.15 -4.47
N LEU A 65 -9.43 -19.46 -3.21
CA LEU A 65 -9.86 -20.71 -2.57
C LEU A 65 -11.37 -20.74 -2.30
N LEU A 66 -11.93 -19.66 -1.73
CA LEU A 66 -13.30 -19.64 -1.23
C LEU A 66 -14.32 -19.12 -2.25
N LEU A 67 -13.90 -18.21 -3.14
CA LEU A 67 -14.79 -17.56 -4.10
C LEU A 67 -14.56 -18.04 -5.55
N GLY A 68 -13.59 -18.94 -5.75
CA GLY A 68 -13.25 -19.43 -7.08
C GLY A 68 -12.62 -18.35 -7.98
N LEU A 69 -12.02 -17.30 -7.40
CA LEU A 69 -11.30 -16.28 -8.14
C LEU A 69 -10.16 -16.93 -8.95
N ARG A 70 -10.11 -16.63 -10.24
CA ARG A 70 -9.02 -17.07 -11.12
C ARG A 70 -8.28 -15.86 -11.66
N LEU A 71 -6.98 -15.85 -11.52
CA LEU A 71 -6.09 -14.79 -12.00
C LEU A 71 -5.05 -15.38 -12.95
N ASN A 72 -4.68 -14.59 -13.94
CA ASN A 72 -3.50 -14.87 -14.73
C ASN A 72 -2.26 -14.65 -13.83
N PRO A 73 -1.38 -15.65 -13.63
CA PRO A 73 -0.27 -15.55 -12.70
C PRO A 73 0.69 -14.40 -13.01
N LEU A 74 0.91 -14.11 -14.31
CA LEU A 74 1.80 -13.01 -14.73
C LEU A 74 1.24 -11.66 -14.25
N TRP A 75 -0.04 -11.39 -14.50
CA TRP A 75 -0.68 -10.15 -14.09
C TRP A 75 -0.88 -10.05 -12.59
N ALA A 76 -1.10 -11.16 -11.90
CA ALA A 76 -1.16 -11.21 -10.45
C ALA A 76 0.19 -10.80 -9.82
N VAL A 77 1.29 -11.37 -10.30
CA VAL A 77 2.64 -11.00 -9.84
C VAL A 77 2.99 -9.56 -10.21
N ALA A 78 2.66 -9.12 -11.43
CA ALA A 78 2.91 -7.76 -11.88
C ALA A 78 2.15 -6.72 -11.02
N GLY A 79 0.88 -6.99 -10.69
CA GLY A 79 0.08 -6.10 -9.82
C GLY A 79 0.61 -6.04 -8.39
N LEU A 80 0.99 -7.17 -7.79
CA LEU A 80 1.63 -7.20 -6.48
C LEU A 80 2.96 -6.45 -6.48
N ALA A 81 3.80 -6.65 -7.51
CA ALA A 81 5.08 -5.97 -7.63
C ALA A 81 4.91 -4.45 -7.82
N LEU A 82 3.95 -4.02 -8.65
CA LEU A 82 3.61 -2.62 -8.83
C LEU A 82 3.19 -1.99 -7.49
N ASN A 83 2.27 -2.64 -6.77
CA ASN A 83 1.81 -2.14 -5.48
C ASN A 83 2.96 -2.09 -4.46
N ALA A 84 3.77 -3.13 -4.35
CA ALA A 84 4.91 -3.17 -3.43
C ALA A 84 5.92 -2.05 -3.71
N ALA A 85 6.29 -1.84 -4.98
CA ALA A 85 7.24 -0.80 -5.38
C ALA A 85 6.73 0.61 -5.08
N THR A 86 5.48 0.89 -5.44
CA THR A 86 4.87 2.22 -5.22
C THR A 86 4.59 2.48 -3.75
N HIS A 87 4.19 1.45 -2.98
CA HIS A 87 4.05 1.52 -1.53
C HIS A 87 5.39 1.87 -0.87
N ALA A 88 6.47 1.19 -1.26
CA ALA A 88 7.81 1.51 -0.76
C ALA A 88 8.21 2.97 -1.02
N VAL A 89 7.89 3.51 -2.20
CA VAL A 89 8.20 4.90 -2.56
C VAL A 89 7.38 5.88 -1.70
N ALA A 90 6.09 5.63 -1.47
CA ALA A 90 5.26 6.48 -0.62
C ALA A 90 5.77 6.49 0.82
N ASP A 91 6.09 5.32 1.37
CA ASP A 91 6.62 5.14 2.73
C ASP A 91 7.96 5.84 3.00
N MET A 92 8.74 6.14 1.97
CA MET A 92 9.94 6.97 2.12
C MET A 92 9.64 8.43 2.51
N ARG A 93 8.39 8.86 2.51
CA ARG A 93 7.86 10.20 2.80
C ARG A 93 8.39 11.32 1.90
N ARG A 94 9.69 11.41 1.66
CA ARG A 94 10.29 12.48 0.82
C ARG A 94 9.70 12.59 -0.59
N PRO A 95 9.48 11.49 -1.34
CA PRO A 95 8.84 11.58 -2.66
C PRO A 95 7.43 12.15 -2.57
N LEU A 96 6.67 11.72 -1.57
CA LEU A 96 5.29 12.19 -1.35
C LEU A 96 5.26 13.65 -0.93
N GLU A 97 6.16 14.08 -0.04
CA GLU A 97 6.29 15.49 0.36
C GLU A 97 6.62 16.39 -0.84
N ARG A 98 7.58 15.99 -1.68
CA ARG A 98 7.93 16.72 -2.90
C ARG A 98 6.75 16.82 -3.88
N LEU A 99 6.01 15.72 -4.04
CA LEU A 99 4.80 15.74 -4.85
C LEU A 99 3.76 16.69 -4.26
N ALA A 100 3.54 16.65 -2.96
CA ALA A 100 2.61 17.56 -2.27
C ALA A 100 3.00 19.04 -2.47
N ASP A 101 4.28 19.36 -2.36
CA ASP A 101 4.78 20.72 -2.64
C ASP A 101 4.55 21.13 -4.10
N LEU A 102 4.85 20.24 -5.05
CA LEU A 102 4.70 20.49 -6.48
C LEU A 102 3.24 20.79 -6.89
N ILE A 103 2.27 20.08 -6.28
CA ILE A 103 0.84 20.24 -6.58
C ILE A 103 0.13 21.24 -5.66
N GLY A 104 0.89 22.03 -4.86
CA GLY A 104 0.32 23.05 -3.97
C GLY A 104 -0.33 22.49 -2.68
N LYS A 105 -0.05 21.24 -2.30
CA LYS A 105 -0.55 20.58 -1.09
C LYS A 105 0.47 20.52 0.04
N GLY A 106 1.63 21.14 -0.10
CA GLY A 106 2.68 21.12 0.92
C GLY A 106 2.24 21.67 2.27
N GLY A 107 1.42 22.74 2.28
CA GLY A 107 0.83 23.27 3.52
C GLY A 107 -0.12 22.28 4.21
N PHE A 108 -0.87 21.49 3.44
CA PHE A 108 -1.71 20.42 3.98
C PHE A 108 -0.86 19.26 4.51
N TYR A 109 0.16 18.83 3.74
CA TYR A 109 1.08 17.75 4.15
C TYR A 109 1.69 18.00 5.53
N ARG A 110 2.09 19.25 5.82
CA ARG A 110 2.73 19.65 7.09
C ARG A 110 1.74 19.99 8.23
N ARG A 111 0.44 19.73 8.08
CA ARG A 111 -0.54 19.94 9.15
C ARG A 111 -0.49 18.85 10.20
N GLY A 112 -0.69 19.28 11.44
CA GLY A 112 -0.79 18.42 12.61
C GLY A 112 0.58 18.11 13.23
N ASP A 113 0.53 17.55 14.43
CA ASP A 113 1.70 17.16 15.21
C ASP A 113 1.79 15.63 15.28
N ALA A 114 2.75 15.06 14.56
CA ALA A 114 2.96 13.62 14.50
C ALA A 114 3.41 13.03 15.86
N SER A 115 3.93 13.85 16.77
CA SER A 115 4.32 13.40 18.12
C SER A 115 3.10 13.19 19.01
N ALA A 116 2.03 13.99 18.80
CA ALA A 116 0.79 13.89 19.56
C ALA A 116 -0.18 12.87 18.95
N ALA A 117 -0.37 12.91 17.63
CA ALA A 117 -1.32 12.05 16.92
C ALA A 117 -0.87 11.78 15.45
N PRO A 118 -0.01 10.78 15.20
CA PRO A 118 0.48 10.50 13.84
C PRO A 118 -0.63 10.35 12.81
N CYS A 119 -1.71 9.64 13.15
CA CYS A 119 -2.87 9.42 12.28
C CYS A 119 -3.72 10.69 12.03
N GLY A 120 -3.51 11.77 12.78
CA GLY A 120 -4.18 13.06 12.64
C GLY A 120 -3.43 14.06 11.76
N THR A 121 -2.36 13.66 11.08
CA THR A 121 -1.53 14.57 10.27
C THR A 121 -1.94 14.60 8.81
N GLY A 122 -1.66 15.72 8.14
CA GLY A 122 -1.82 15.84 6.70
C GLY A 122 -0.90 14.89 5.93
N ALA A 123 0.31 14.63 6.45
CA ALA A 123 1.24 13.65 5.91
C ALA A 123 0.62 12.25 5.89
N PHE A 124 0.03 11.80 7.00
CA PHE A 124 -0.68 10.52 7.07
C PHE A 124 -1.87 10.45 6.11
N ALA A 125 -2.68 11.52 6.05
CA ALA A 125 -3.84 11.56 5.15
C ALA A 125 -3.45 11.47 3.67
N LEU A 126 -2.37 12.16 3.25
CA LEU A 126 -1.87 12.09 1.88
C LEU A 126 -1.18 10.74 1.59
N ASP A 127 -0.52 10.15 2.57
CA ASP A 127 0.08 8.82 2.47
C ASP A 127 -1.00 7.77 2.17
N GLN A 128 -2.02 7.69 3.02
CA GLN A 128 -3.15 6.78 2.82
C GLN A 128 -3.92 7.10 1.51
N GLY A 129 -4.07 8.39 1.20
CA GLY A 129 -4.68 8.84 -0.05
C GLY A 129 -3.88 8.48 -1.30
N ALA A 130 -2.56 8.33 -1.21
CA ALA A 130 -1.71 7.89 -2.32
C ALA A 130 -1.80 6.38 -2.57
N HIS A 131 -1.96 5.57 -1.53
CA HIS A 131 -2.04 4.12 -1.66
C HIS A 131 -3.32 3.66 -2.38
N LEU A 132 -4.46 4.32 -2.14
CA LEU A 132 -5.75 3.89 -2.67
C LEU A 132 -5.81 3.86 -4.21
N PRO A 133 -5.46 4.93 -4.96
CA PRO A 133 -5.46 4.89 -6.42
C PRO A 133 -4.46 3.86 -6.98
N ILE A 134 -3.36 3.62 -6.30
CA ILE A 134 -2.40 2.59 -6.70
C ILE A 134 -2.98 1.19 -6.54
N LEU A 135 -3.70 0.93 -5.44
CA LEU A 135 -4.43 -0.33 -5.25
C LEU A 135 -5.47 -0.57 -6.36
N VAL A 136 -6.18 0.49 -6.78
CA VAL A 136 -7.13 0.41 -7.90
C VAL A 136 -6.40 0.01 -9.18
N VAL A 137 -5.29 0.69 -9.53
CA VAL A 137 -4.53 0.39 -10.75
C VAL A 137 -3.92 -1.01 -10.72
N ALA A 138 -3.34 -1.41 -9.58
CA ALA A 138 -2.80 -2.76 -9.40
C ALA A 138 -3.90 -3.83 -9.56
N SER A 139 -5.08 -3.57 -8.98
CA SER A 139 -6.22 -4.49 -9.09
C SER A 139 -6.77 -4.58 -10.53
N MET A 140 -6.79 -3.46 -11.26
CA MET A 140 -7.13 -3.47 -12.70
C MET A 140 -6.14 -4.31 -13.50
N LEU A 141 -4.84 -4.13 -13.24
CA LEU A 141 -3.77 -4.91 -13.90
C LEU A 141 -3.94 -6.41 -13.64
N MET A 142 -4.20 -6.79 -12.38
CA MET A 142 -4.40 -8.19 -11.98
C MET A 142 -5.67 -8.82 -12.55
N SER A 143 -6.63 -8.00 -13.00
CA SER A 143 -7.89 -8.43 -13.57
C SER A 143 -7.83 -8.67 -15.09
N ILE A 144 -6.67 -8.46 -15.70
CA ILE A 144 -6.44 -8.80 -17.11
C ILE A 144 -6.47 -10.33 -17.26
N PRO A 145 -7.24 -10.85 -18.24
CA PRO A 145 -7.39 -12.28 -18.45
C PRO A 145 -6.09 -12.98 -18.91
#